data_3e079d8e7c54dbbdf904b56085cba9f1
#
_entry.id   3e079d8e7c54dbbdf904b56085cba9f1
#
_cell.length_a   1.000
_cell.length_b   1.000
_cell.length_c   1.000
_cell.angle_alpha   90.00
_cell.angle_beta   90.00
_cell.angle_gamma   90.00
#
_symmetry.space_group_name_H-M   'P 1'
#
loop_
_entity.id
_entity.type
_entity.pdbx_description
1 polymer ?
#
loop_
_entity_poly.entity_id
_entity_poly.type
_entity_poly.pdbx_seq_one_letter_code
_entity_poly.pdbx_strand_id
1 'polypeptide(L)'
;MGGQAEGSRTWRGQTIEERQAGRRERLIEAGIELFGTRGYANTPVKAICEEAGLTERYFYEAFEDRESLLDEIYSMVLADCRRATVEAIDGAPDDFEASMRAGLTAFAHEWFRHPRRARIQEIEVVGVSPEIERKRRDSIHAFAGIVVDRTLQLGGREQLGALRLDVIALGLIGSVNEQLIDFVLGDLQISLDDLIENQIAAFAAVASQLLE
;
A
#
# COMPACT_ATOMS: atom_id res chain seq x y z
N MET A 1 -1.56 -4.32 -52.89
CA MET A 1 -2.51 -4.33 -51.77
C MET A 1 -1.91 -3.54 -50.66
N GLY A 2 -2.37 -2.31 -50.51
CA GLY A 2 -1.82 -1.34 -49.54
C GLY A 2 -2.44 -1.58 -48.15
N GLY A 3 -1.60 -1.88 -47.18
CA GLY A 3 -1.96 -1.79 -45.77
C GLY A 3 -1.86 -0.33 -45.32
N GLN A 4 -2.99 0.31 -45.06
CA GLN A 4 -3.04 1.61 -44.44
C GLN A 4 -2.66 1.44 -42.97
N ALA A 5 -1.51 1.98 -42.56
CA ALA A 5 -1.18 2.26 -41.17
C ALA A 5 -2.13 3.38 -40.70
N GLU A 6 -3.03 3.06 -39.76
CA GLU A 6 -3.81 4.06 -39.03
C GLU A 6 -2.86 4.99 -38.27
N GLY A 7 -2.61 6.16 -38.85
CA GLY A 7 -1.81 7.21 -38.24
C GLY A 7 -2.52 7.74 -36.99
N SER A 8 -1.99 7.49 -35.82
CA SER A 8 -2.36 8.11 -34.54
C SER A 8 -2.44 9.63 -34.74
N ARG A 9 -3.63 10.22 -34.52
CA ARG A 9 -3.84 11.67 -34.66
C ARG A 9 -3.11 12.40 -33.53
N THR A 10 -1.95 12.98 -33.86
CA THR A 10 -1.21 13.86 -32.94
C THR A 10 -1.70 15.30 -33.04
N TRP A 11 -1.92 15.97 -31.91
CA TRP A 11 -2.11 17.42 -31.81
C TRP A 11 -1.10 17.97 -30.80
N ARG A 12 -0.28 18.95 -31.19
CA ARG A 12 0.87 19.47 -30.41
C ARG A 12 1.90 18.42 -30.02
N GLY A 13 2.11 17.35 -30.84
CA GLY A 13 3.11 16.33 -30.60
C GLY A 13 2.72 15.22 -29.64
N GLN A 14 1.50 15.22 -29.07
CA GLN A 14 1.00 14.16 -28.20
C GLN A 14 -0.12 13.34 -28.85
N THR A 15 -0.11 12.03 -28.63
CA THR A 15 -1.18 11.12 -29.04
C THR A 15 -2.45 11.33 -28.18
N ILE A 16 -3.57 10.75 -28.60
CA ILE A 16 -4.82 10.77 -27.82
C ILE A 16 -4.61 10.00 -26.50
N GLU A 17 -3.91 8.87 -26.57
CA GLU A 17 -3.61 8.03 -25.42
C GLU A 17 -2.72 8.75 -24.39
N GLU A 18 -1.66 9.43 -24.83
CA GLU A 18 -0.79 10.20 -23.92
C GLU A 18 -1.55 11.30 -23.20
N ARG A 19 -2.52 11.96 -23.88
CA ARG A 19 -3.37 12.96 -23.23
C ARG A 19 -4.37 12.35 -22.25
N GLN A 20 -4.89 11.16 -22.54
CA GLN A 20 -5.78 10.45 -21.63
C GLN A 20 -5.00 10.00 -20.39
N ALA A 21 -3.80 9.42 -20.58
CA ALA A 21 -2.92 9.03 -19.49
C ALA A 21 -2.56 10.23 -18.58
N GLY A 22 -2.15 11.36 -19.16
CA GLY A 22 -1.82 12.57 -18.40
C GLY A 22 -3.02 13.17 -17.65
N ARG A 23 -4.26 13.07 -18.19
CA ARG A 23 -5.46 13.46 -17.44
C ARG A 23 -5.76 12.53 -16.28
N ARG A 24 -5.60 11.21 -16.51
CA ARG A 24 -5.80 10.20 -15.48
C ARG A 24 -4.83 10.38 -14.31
N GLU A 25 -3.56 10.62 -14.60
CA GLU A 25 -2.51 10.90 -13.61
C GLU A 25 -2.86 12.13 -12.75
N ARG A 26 -3.29 13.23 -13.37
CA ARG A 26 -3.74 14.43 -12.64
C ARG A 26 -4.95 14.17 -11.73
N LEU A 27 -5.88 13.32 -12.13
CA LEU A 27 -7.01 12.92 -11.29
C LEU A 27 -6.55 12.05 -10.09
N ILE A 28 -5.58 11.15 -10.30
CA ILE A 28 -4.97 10.36 -9.24
C ILE A 28 -4.25 11.26 -8.24
N GLU A 29 -3.42 12.21 -8.71
CA GLU A 29 -2.72 13.17 -7.86
C GLU A 29 -3.69 14.02 -7.03
N ALA A 30 -4.76 14.55 -7.68
CA ALA A 30 -5.80 15.30 -7.00
C ALA A 30 -6.57 14.43 -5.98
N GLY A 31 -6.81 13.16 -6.31
CA GLY A 31 -7.40 12.19 -5.39
C GLY A 31 -6.53 11.95 -4.17
N ILE A 32 -5.23 11.73 -4.35
CA ILE A 32 -4.26 11.57 -3.26
C ILE A 32 -4.24 12.80 -2.35
N GLU A 33 -4.18 14.00 -2.94
CA GLU A 33 -4.19 15.25 -2.18
C GLU A 33 -5.46 15.38 -1.34
N LEU A 34 -6.63 15.22 -1.97
CA LEU A 34 -7.91 15.50 -1.31
C LEU A 34 -8.35 14.38 -0.36
N PHE A 35 -8.20 13.12 -0.72
CA PHE A 35 -8.51 12.00 0.18
C PHE A 35 -7.56 12.00 1.37
N GLY A 36 -6.28 12.28 1.15
CA GLY A 36 -5.28 12.30 2.21
C GLY A 36 -5.34 13.53 3.13
N THR A 37 -6.10 14.59 2.78
CA THR A 37 -6.22 15.81 3.59
C THR A 37 -7.62 16.03 4.14
N ARG A 38 -8.66 15.95 3.29
CA ARG A 38 -10.07 16.19 3.64
C ARG A 38 -10.82 14.92 4.01
N GLY A 39 -10.28 13.77 3.62
CA GLY A 39 -10.91 12.47 3.74
C GLY A 39 -11.80 12.10 2.55
N TYR A 40 -11.94 10.80 2.32
CA TYR A 40 -12.76 10.26 1.22
C TYR A 40 -14.22 10.70 1.33
N ALA A 41 -14.82 10.61 2.51
CA ALA A 41 -16.24 10.96 2.73
C ALA A 41 -16.56 12.40 2.34
N ASN A 42 -15.61 13.33 2.54
CA ASN A 42 -15.79 14.78 2.32
C ASN A 42 -15.30 15.27 0.95
N THR A 43 -14.90 14.36 0.05
CA THR A 43 -14.30 14.72 -1.24
C THR A 43 -15.22 14.31 -2.39
N PRO A 44 -16.09 15.20 -2.92
CA PRO A 44 -16.93 14.92 -4.08
C PRO A 44 -16.11 14.95 -5.39
N VAL A 45 -16.60 14.29 -6.45
CA VAL A 45 -15.97 14.28 -7.78
C VAL A 45 -15.67 15.70 -8.30
N LYS A 46 -16.60 16.65 -8.05
CA LYS A 46 -16.40 18.04 -8.45
C LYS A 46 -15.13 18.64 -7.86
N ALA A 47 -14.86 18.41 -6.57
CA ALA A 47 -13.64 18.92 -5.92
C ALA A 47 -12.37 18.30 -6.52
N ILE A 48 -12.40 16.99 -6.85
CA ILE A 48 -11.28 16.30 -7.51
C ILE A 48 -11.02 16.93 -8.89
N CYS A 49 -12.07 17.21 -9.65
CA CYS A 49 -11.94 17.83 -10.95
C CYS A 49 -11.38 19.27 -10.88
N GLU A 50 -11.84 20.04 -9.89
CA GLU A 50 -11.34 21.40 -9.64
C GLU A 50 -9.85 21.38 -9.30
N GLU A 51 -9.43 20.51 -8.40
CA GLU A 51 -8.02 20.31 -8.03
C GLU A 51 -7.17 19.86 -9.22
N ALA A 52 -7.66 18.89 -10.00
CA ALA A 52 -6.99 18.41 -11.20
C ALA A 52 -6.99 19.44 -12.37
N GLY A 53 -7.76 20.52 -12.29
CA GLY A 53 -7.98 21.46 -13.38
C GLY A 53 -8.63 20.80 -14.60
N LEU A 54 -9.61 19.90 -14.36
CA LEU A 54 -10.33 19.13 -15.36
C LEU A 54 -11.84 19.30 -15.18
N THR A 55 -12.62 18.93 -16.19
CA THR A 55 -14.08 18.86 -16.09
C THR A 55 -14.53 17.46 -15.65
N GLU A 56 -15.73 17.36 -15.06
CA GLU A 56 -16.31 16.07 -14.65
C GLU A 56 -16.44 15.08 -15.82
N ARG A 57 -16.60 15.57 -17.06
CA ARG A 57 -16.59 14.71 -18.24
C ARG A 57 -15.30 13.89 -18.34
N TYR A 58 -14.13 14.53 -18.11
CA TYR A 58 -12.84 13.82 -18.15
C TYR A 58 -12.65 12.87 -16.96
N PHE A 59 -13.29 13.15 -15.83
CA PHE A 59 -13.33 12.22 -14.72
C PHE A 59 -14.06 10.92 -15.12
N TYR A 60 -15.28 11.04 -15.64
CA TYR A 60 -16.08 9.89 -16.05
C TYR A 60 -15.59 9.17 -17.32
N GLU A 61 -14.68 9.78 -18.09
CA GLU A 61 -13.93 9.10 -19.15
C GLU A 61 -12.82 8.19 -18.57
N ALA A 62 -12.30 8.50 -17.35
CA ALA A 62 -11.19 7.80 -16.71
C ALA A 62 -11.61 6.85 -15.60
N PHE A 63 -12.64 7.19 -14.85
CA PHE A 63 -13.15 6.48 -13.68
C PHE A 63 -14.67 6.41 -13.70
N GLU A 64 -15.22 5.27 -13.31
CA GLU A 64 -16.67 5.08 -13.22
C GLU A 64 -17.29 5.96 -12.14
N ASP A 65 -16.61 6.02 -10.99
CA ASP A 65 -17.01 6.79 -9.83
C ASP A 65 -15.81 7.14 -8.94
N ARG A 66 -16.10 7.75 -7.80
CA ARG A 66 -15.11 8.14 -6.81
C ARG A 66 -14.45 6.94 -6.11
N GLU A 67 -15.18 5.84 -5.98
CA GLU A 67 -14.66 4.61 -5.38
C GLU A 67 -13.63 3.94 -6.29
N SER A 68 -13.86 3.91 -7.59
CA SER A 68 -12.90 3.37 -8.56
C SER A 68 -11.58 4.17 -8.60
N LEU A 69 -11.63 5.48 -8.38
CA LEU A 69 -10.43 6.30 -8.20
C LEU A 69 -9.70 5.95 -6.89
N LEU A 70 -10.44 5.80 -5.77
CA LEU A 70 -9.85 5.39 -4.49
C LEU A 70 -9.23 4.00 -4.59
N ASP A 71 -9.90 3.06 -5.23
CA ASP A 71 -9.42 1.69 -5.41
C ASP A 71 -8.10 1.64 -6.18
N GLU A 72 -7.96 2.46 -7.22
CA GLU A 72 -6.71 2.56 -7.96
C GLU A 72 -5.59 3.18 -7.14
N ILE A 73 -5.86 4.30 -6.46
CA ILE A 73 -4.88 4.93 -5.56
C ILE A 73 -4.43 3.93 -4.50
N TYR A 74 -5.37 3.23 -3.87
CA TYR A 74 -5.08 2.22 -2.87
C TYR A 74 -4.21 1.09 -3.42
N SER A 75 -4.53 0.58 -4.61
CA SER A 75 -3.75 -0.45 -5.28
C SER A 75 -2.31 -0.01 -5.58
N MET A 76 -2.12 1.24 -6.02
CA MET A 76 -0.80 1.82 -6.26
C MET A 76 0.02 1.91 -4.96
N VAL A 77 -0.59 2.42 -3.88
CA VAL A 77 0.07 2.56 -2.58
C VAL A 77 0.50 1.20 -2.03
N LEU A 78 -0.39 0.21 -2.07
CA LEU A 78 -0.07 -1.17 -1.65
C LEU A 78 1.06 -1.78 -2.47
N ALA A 79 1.07 -1.58 -3.79
CA ALA A 79 2.11 -2.09 -4.67
C ALA A 79 3.48 -1.46 -4.36
N ASP A 80 3.54 -0.14 -4.13
CA ASP A 80 4.76 0.57 -3.79
C ASP A 80 5.30 0.12 -2.42
N CYS A 81 4.46 0.04 -1.39
CA CYS A 81 4.84 -0.46 -0.06
C CYS A 81 5.36 -1.91 -0.13
N ARG A 82 4.63 -2.78 -0.83
CA ARG A 82 5.03 -4.19 -0.97
C ARG A 82 6.36 -4.32 -1.70
N ARG A 83 6.55 -3.60 -2.80
CA ARG A 83 7.79 -3.60 -3.57
C ARG A 83 8.97 -3.16 -2.70
N ALA A 84 8.86 -2.01 -2.02
CA ALA A 84 9.92 -1.50 -1.14
C ALA A 84 10.26 -2.50 -0.03
N THR A 85 9.25 -3.15 0.57
CA THR A 85 9.44 -4.15 1.63
C THR A 85 10.19 -5.38 1.11
N VAL A 86 9.75 -5.94 -0.03
CA VAL A 86 10.35 -7.15 -0.61
C VAL A 86 11.79 -6.87 -1.06
N GLU A 87 12.04 -5.77 -1.78
CA GLU A 87 13.38 -5.37 -2.21
C GLU A 87 14.35 -5.21 -1.01
N ALA A 88 13.88 -4.65 0.10
CA ALA A 88 14.69 -4.51 1.31
C ALA A 88 14.98 -5.86 1.98
N ILE A 89 14.01 -6.77 2.06
CA ILE A 89 14.19 -8.12 2.59
C ILE A 89 15.14 -8.93 1.73
N ASP A 90 15.02 -8.88 0.41
CA ASP A 90 15.87 -9.61 -0.53
C ASP A 90 17.33 -9.11 -0.50
N GLY A 91 17.54 -7.83 -0.17
CA GLY A 91 18.87 -7.23 0.00
C GLY A 91 19.47 -7.43 1.40
N ALA A 92 18.72 -7.96 2.37
CA ALA A 92 19.19 -8.19 3.72
C ALA A 92 20.04 -9.47 3.83
N PRO A 93 20.92 -9.58 4.86
CA PRO A 93 21.58 -10.83 5.17
C PRO A 93 20.60 -12.00 5.38
N ASP A 94 21.11 -13.25 5.24
CA ASP A 94 20.33 -14.47 5.50
C ASP A 94 20.15 -14.71 7.01
N ASP A 95 19.45 -13.75 7.63
CA ASP A 95 19.11 -13.70 9.03
C ASP A 95 17.67 -13.15 9.17
N PHE A 96 16.88 -13.75 10.04
CA PHE A 96 15.46 -13.40 10.19
C PHE A 96 15.29 -11.98 10.73
N GLU A 97 16.02 -11.66 11.82
CA GLU A 97 15.90 -10.33 12.44
C GLU A 97 16.35 -9.23 11.48
N ALA A 98 17.49 -9.42 10.79
CA ALA A 98 17.98 -8.49 9.78
C ALA A 98 16.97 -8.29 8.64
N SER A 99 16.34 -9.37 8.17
CA SER A 99 15.31 -9.33 7.13
C SER A 99 14.06 -8.56 7.58
N MET A 100 13.55 -8.84 8.79
CA MET A 100 12.37 -8.15 9.32
C MET A 100 12.68 -6.68 9.59
N ARG A 101 13.85 -6.37 10.12
CA ARG A 101 14.32 -4.99 10.30
C ARG A 101 14.33 -4.23 8.98
N ALA A 102 14.94 -4.80 7.95
CA ALA A 102 14.99 -4.19 6.63
C ALA A 102 13.58 -3.94 6.06
N GLY A 103 12.72 -4.95 6.10
CA GLY A 103 11.35 -4.88 5.58
C GLY A 103 10.49 -3.87 6.33
N LEU A 104 10.46 -3.92 7.65
CA LEU A 104 9.69 -2.98 8.48
C LEU A 104 10.18 -1.53 8.33
N THR A 105 11.50 -1.33 8.28
CA THR A 105 12.08 0.00 8.05
C THR A 105 11.70 0.54 6.68
N ALA A 106 11.80 -0.28 5.63
CA ALA A 106 11.44 0.13 4.28
C ALA A 106 9.94 0.47 4.15
N PHE A 107 9.07 -0.35 4.75
CA PHE A 107 7.63 -0.10 4.80
C PHE A 107 7.31 1.21 5.52
N ALA A 108 7.87 1.40 6.71
CA ALA A 108 7.67 2.61 7.50
C ALA A 108 8.19 3.86 6.78
N HIS A 109 9.35 3.79 6.13
CA HIS A 109 9.90 4.92 5.37
C HIS A 109 9.02 5.29 4.17
N GLU A 110 8.45 4.32 3.44
CA GLU A 110 7.51 4.59 2.34
C GLU A 110 6.28 5.31 2.87
N TRP A 111 5.78 4.91 4.01
CA TRP A 111 4.67 5.53 4.71
C TRP A 111 4.95 6.99 5.09
N PHE A 112 6.09 7.25 5.74
CA PHE A 112 6.43 8.59 6.24
C PHE A 112 6.82 9.57 5.16
N ARG A 113 7.38 9.09 4.03
CA ARG A 113 7.62 9.92 2.85
C ARG A 113 6.34 10.46 2.22
N HIS A 114 5.25 9.73 2.36
CA HIS A 114 3.98 10.02 1.71
C HIS A 114 2.79 10.00 2.70
N PRO A 115 2.72 10.92 3.68
CA PRO A 115 1.73 10.86 4.76
C PRO A 115 0.27 10.87 4.29
N ARG A 116 -0.03 11.48 3.12
CA ARG A 116 -1.36 11.44 2.52
C ARG A 116 -1.72 10.04 2.01
N ARG A 117 -0.75 9.34 1.41
CA ARG A 117 -0.92 7.96 0.95
C ARG A 117 -1.09 7.01 2.13
N ALA A 118 -0.30 7.20 3.19
CA ALA A 118 -0.41 6.46 4.43
C ALA A 118 -1.81 6.59 5.05
N ARG A 119 -2.33 7.82 5.13
CA ARG A 119 -3.68 8.07 5.61
C ARG A 119 -4.74 7.37 4.74
N ILE A 120 -4.61 7.41 3.41
CA ILE A 120 -5.53 6.70 2.51
C ILE A 120 -5.49 5.22 2.80
N GLN A 121 -4.30 4.63 2.90
CA GLN A 121 -4.09 3.20 3.09
C GLN A 121 -4.72 2.66 4.37
N GLU A 122 -4.63 3.39 5.47
CA GLU A 122 -5.01 2.86 6.78
C GLU A 122 -6.33 3.42 7.31
N ILE A 123 -6.76 4.60 6.86
CA ILE A 123 -7.91 5.29 7.43
C ILE A 123 -9.03 5.44 6.40
N GLU A 124 -8.74 6.02 5.24
CA GLU A 124 -9.78 6.46 4.30
C GLU A 124 -10.44 5.31 3.52
N VAL A 125 -9.80 4.14 3.45
CA VAL A 125 -10.33 2.91 2.82
C VAL A 125 -11.27 2.14 3.73
N VAL A 126 -11.24 2.38 5.05
CA VAL A 126 -12.01 1.62 6.03
C VAL A 126 -13.50 1.89 5.89
N GLY A 127 -14.28 0.82 5.70
CA GLY A 127 -15.74 0.90 5.64
C GLY A 127 -16.32 1.53 4.36
N VAL A 128 -15.50 1.76 3.31
CA VAL A 128 -15.98 2.37 2.06
C VAL A 128 -16.89 1.41 1.30
N SER A 129 -16.44 0.18 1.04
CA SER A 129 -17.24 -0.85 0.38
C SER A 129 -16.74 -2.26 0.72
N PRO A 130 -17.56 -3.30 0.45
CA PRO A 130 -17.13 -4.70 0.61
C PRO A 130 -15.91 -5.06 -0.26
N GLU A 131 -15.78 -4.45 -1.44
CA GLU A 131 -14.66 -4.64 -2.37
C GLU A 131 -13.36 -4.11 -1.79
N ILE A 132 -13.36 -2.87 -1.33
CA ILE A 132 -12.21 -2.22 -0.68
C ILE A 132 -11.81 -2.98 0.59
N GLU A 133 -12.79 -3.39 1.42
CA GLU A 133 -12.54 -4.16 2.64
C GLU A 133 -11.93 -5.54 2.34
N ARG A 134 -12.34 -6.19 1.26
CA ARG A 134 -11.71 -7.45 0.82
C ARG A 134 -10.26 -7.22 0.42
N LYS A 135 -9.99 -6.21 -0.42
CA LYS A 135 -8.62 -5.84 -0.84
C LYS A 135 -7.73 -5.51 0.36
N ARG A 136 -8.27 -4.80 1.37
CA ARG A 136 -7.55 -4.50 2.63
C ARG A 136 -7.15 -5.78 3.37
N ARG A 137 -8.05 -6.73 3.52
CA ARG A 137 -7.74 -8.04 4.14
C ARG A 137 -6.73 -8.83 3.30
N ASP A 138 -6.90 -8.86 1.99
CA ASP A 138 -5.98 -9.55 1.09
C ASP A 138 -4.57 -8.97 1.17
N SER A 139 -4.43 -7.64 1.35
CA SER A 139 -3.13 -7.01 1.55
C SER A 139 -2.45 -7.44 2.85
N ILE A 140 -3.19 -7.51 3.96
CA ILE A 140 -2.67 -8.01 5.25
C ILE A 140 -2.17 -9.45 5.10
N HIS A 141 -2.95 -10.32 4.44
CA HIS A 141 -2.52 -11.68 4.15
C HIS A 141 -1.29 -11.75 3.23
N ALA A 142 -1.20 -10.86 2.25
CA ALA A 142 -0.03 -10.79 1.37
C ALA A 142 1.24 -10.40 2.11
N PHE A 143 1.18 -9.44 3.04
CA PHE A 143 2.32 -9.09 3.90
C PHE A 143 2.65 -10.22 4.89
N ALA A 144 1.67 -10.89 5.47
CA ALA A 144 1.90 -12.08 6.30
C ALA A 144 2.61 -13.20 5.49
N GLY A 145 2.24 -13.38 4.22
CA GLY A 145 2.92 -14.30 3.30
C GLY A 145 4.41 -14.00 3.14
N ILE A 146 4.82 -12.74 3.09
CA ILE A 146 6.26 -12.35 3.01
C ILE A 146 7.02 -12.88 4.24
N VAL A 147 6.43 -12.74 5.45
CA VAL A 147 7.03 -13.25 6.69
C VAL A 147 7.14 -14.76 6.67
N VAL A 148 6.07 -15.46 6.23
CA VAL A 148 6.06 -16.93 6.08
C VAL A 148 7.14 -17.38 5.12
N ASP A 149 7.18 -16.83 3.92
CA ASP A 149 8.13 -17.20 2.87
C ASP A 149 9.57 -17.02 3.36
N ARG A 150 9.87 -15.87 3.99
CA ARG A 150 11.22 -15.61 4.52
C ARG A 150 11.60 -16.56 5.66
N THR A 151 10.68 -16.87 6.57
CA THR A 151 10.90 -17.85 7.65
C THR A 151 11.25 -19.23 7.08
N LEU A 152 10.49 -19.71 6.11
CA LEU A 152 10.73 -21.00 5.46
C LEU A 152 12.04 -21.05 4.69
N GLN A 153 12.39 -19.97 3.97
CA GLN A 153 13.68 -19.84 3.26
C GLN A 153 14.87 -19.98 4.21
N LEU A 154 14.74 -19.50 5.45
CA LEU A 154 15.77 -19.58 6.49
C LEU A 154 15.73 -20.89 7.28
N GLY A 155 14.99 -21.90 6.83
CA GLY A 155 14.92 -23.22 7.45
C GLY A 155 13.91 -23.34 8.58
N GLY A 156 13.05 -22.34 8.76
CA GLY A 156 11.94 -22.39 9.73
C GLY A 156 10.88 -23.42 9.37
N ARG A 157 9.99 -23.70 10.32
CA ARG A 157 8.94 -24.74 10.21
C ARG A 157 7.58 -24.09 10.00
N GLU A 158 6.73 -24.72 9.18
CA GLU A 158 5.33 -24.32 9.00
C GLU A 158 4.51 -24.49 10.28
N GLN A 159 4.89 -25.47 11.10
CA GLN A 159 4.19 -25.79 12.34
C GLN A 159 5.15 -26.34 13.40
N LEU A 160 4.99 -25.87 14.63
CA LEU A 160 5.67 -26.39 15.82
C LEU A 160 4.63 -26.62 16.92
N GLY A 161 4.28 -27.86 17.17
CA GLY A 161 3.21 -28.21 18.11
C GLY A 161 1.87 -27.59 17.68
N ALA A 162 1.31 -26.73 18.54
CA ALA A 162 0.07 -25.98 18.24
C ALA A 162 0.31 -24.66 17.49
N LEU A 163 1.57 -24.23 17.33
CA LEU A 163 1.93 -22.99 16.66
C LEU A 163 1.93 -23.20 15.15
N ARG A 164 1.18 -22.38 14.45
CA ARG A 164 1.13 -22.34 12.98
C ARG A 164 1.72 -21.03 12.49
N LEU A 165 2.73 -21.12 11.63
CA LEU A 165 3.46 -19.98 11.11
C LEU A 165 2.56 -18.95 10.41
N ASP A 166 1.61 -19.40 9.56
CA ASP A 166 0.67 -18.54 8.85
C ASP A 166 -0.25 -17.73 9.79
N VAL A 167 -0.72 -18.36 10.88
CA VAL A 167 -1.57 -17.70 11.90
C VAL A 167 -0.76 -16.66 12.68
N ILE A 168 0.46 -17.03 13.04
CA ILE A 168 1.38 -16.16 13.78
C ILE A 168 1.77 -14.94 12.92
N ALA A 169 2.18 -15.17 11.68
CA ALA A 169 2.55 -14.09 10.75
C ALA A 169 1.38 -13.11 10.54
N LEU A 170 0.15 -13.63 10.39
CA LEU A 170 -1.05 -12.79 10.27
C LEU A 170 -1.26 -11.95 11.54
N GLY A 171 -1.07 -12.52 12.73
CA GLY A 171 -1.17 -11.80 14.01
C GLY A 171 -0.11 -10.69 14.12
N LEU A 172 1.14 -10.97 13.74
CA LEU A 172 2.23 -9.99 13.76
C LEU A 172 1.95 -8.83 12.79
N ILE A 173 1.58 -9.12 11.55
CA ILE A 173 1.23 -8.06 10.57
C ILE A 173 0.00 -7.27 11.02
N GLY A 174 -1.01 -7.93 11.61
CA GLY A 174 -2.15 -7.24 12.20
C GLY A 174 -1.75 -6.28 13.32
N SER A 175 -0.78 -6.66 14.17
CA SER A 175 -0.28 -5.77 15.23
C SER A 175 0.50 -4.58 14.67
N VAL A 176 1.29 -4.76 13.61
CA VAL A 176 1.96 -3.65 12.90
C VAL A 176 0.94 -2.66 12.39
N ASN A 177 -0.10 -3.17 11.70
CA ASN A 177 -1.15 -2.34 11.11
C ASN A 177 -1.86 -1.48 12.18
N GLU A 178 -2.30 -2.09 13.29
CA GLU A 178 -3.01 -1.38 14.35
C GLU A 178 -2.13 -0.32 15.03
N GLN A 179 -0.87 -0.65 15.32
CA GLN A 179 0.04 0.30 15.95
C GLN A 179 0.42 1.47 15.04
N LEU A 180 0.47 1.24 13.72
CA LEU A 180 0.67 2.32 12.75
C LEU A 180 -0.54 3.26 12.68
N ILE A 181 -1.74 2.72 12.76
CA ILE A 181 -2.97 3.53 12.84
C ILE A 181 -2.92 4.43 14.09
N ASP A 182 -2.70 3.84 15.27
CA ASP A 182 -2.60 4.57 16.54
C ASP A 182 -1.48 5.61 16.51
N PHE A 183 -0.34 5.30 15.88
CA PHE A 183 0.75 6.23 15.72
C PHE A 183 0.37 7.44 14.84
N VAL A 184 -0.31 7.22 13.71
CA VAL A 184 -0.77 8.29 12.80
C VAL A 184 -1.85 9.15 13.43
N LEU A 185 -2.74 8.54 14.21
CA LEU A 185 -3.79 9.25 14.95
C LEU A 185 -3.25 10.04 16.16
N GLY A 186 -2.02 9.73 16.58
CA GLY A 186 -1.37 10.38 17.73
C GLY A 186 -1.76 9.76 19.08
N ASP A 187 -2.40 8.61 19.07
CA ASP A 187 -2.80 7.87 20.27
C ASP A 187 -1.60 7.13 20.88
N LEU A 188 -0.63 6.74 20.05
CA LEU A 188 0.62 6.10 20.47
C LEU A 188 1.76 7.13 20.52
N GLN A 189 2.23 7.49 21.73
CA GLN A 189 3.24 8.52 21.97
C GLN A 189 4.65 7.94 22.07
N ILE A 190 5.19 7.44 20.95
CA ILE A 190 6.57 6.94 20.84
C ILE A 190 7.21 7.49 19.55
N SER A 191 8.53 7.34 19.41
CA SER A 191 9.18 7.63 18.13
C SER A 191 8.90 6.53 17.12
N LEU A 192 9.06 6.85 15.81
CA LEU A 192 8.97 5.84 14.77
C LEU A 192 10.01 4.74 14.94
N ASP A 193 11.25 5.12 15.28
CA ASP A 193 12.33 4.18 15.48
C ASP A 193 12.03 3.24 16.64
N ASP A 194 11.48 3.73 17.75
CA ASP A 194 11.04 2.89 18.86
C ASP A 194 9.89 1.95 18.46
N LEU A 195 8.94 2.42 17.63
CA LEU A 195 7.86 1.57 17.13
C LEU A 195 8.43 0.42 16.30
N ILE A 196 9.34 0.70 15.37
CA ILE A 196 10.01 -0.30 14.53
C ILE A 196 10.78 -1.29 15.42
N GLU A 197 11.59 -0.82 16.37
CA GLU A 197 12.35 -1.69 17.28
C GLU A 197 11.46 -2.61 18.13
N ASN A 198 10.34 -2.11 18.62
CA ASN A 198 9.36 -2.93 19.35
C ASN A 198 8.76 -4.04 18.47
N GLN A 199 8.43 -3.71 17.21
CA GLN A 199 7.93 -4.72 16.27
C GLN A 199 9.00 -5.77 15.94
N ILE A 200 10.25 -5.35 15.68
CA ILE A 200 11.35 -6.28 15.42
C ILE A 200 11.55 -7.22 16.61
N ALA A 201 11.54 -6.70 17.83
CA ALA A 201 11.67 -7.54 19.04
C ALA A 201 10.53 -8.56 19.15
N ALA A 202 9.29 -8.17 18.81
CA ALA A 202 8.15 -9.09 18.81
C ALA A 202 8.31 -10.20 17.75
N PHE A 203 8.72 -9.83 16.53
CA PHE A 203 8.98 -10.79 15.44
C PHE A 203 10.12 -11.75 15.81
N ALA A 204 11.23 -11.26 16.35
CA ALA A 204 12.38 -12.06 16.76
C ALA A 204 12.03 -13.04 17.88
N ALA A 205 11.27 -12.59 18.89
CA ALA A 205 10.84 -13.44 20.00
C ALA A 205 9.97 -14.62 19.56
N VAL A 206 9.15 -14.43 18.53
CA VAL A 206 8.33 -15.50 17.96
C VAL A 206 9.15 -16.38 17.02
N ALA A 207 10.01 -15.80 16.20
CA ALA A 207 10.83 -16.52 15.24
C ALA A 207 11.83 -17.47 15.92
N SER A 208 12.36 -17.11 17.10
CA SER A 208 13.25 -17.98 17.88
C SER A 208 12.64 -19.34 18.17
N GLN A 209 11.32 -19.43 18.29
CA GLN A 209 10.61 -20.69 18.53
C GLN A 209 10.40 -21.54 17.26
N LEU A 210 10.45 -20.92 16.08
CA LEU A 210 10.15 -21.57 14.80
C LEU A 210 11.39 -21.91 13.98
N LEU A 211 12.52 -21.25 14.29
CA LEU A 211 13.80 -21.43 13.63
C LEU A 211 14.75 -22.40 14.36
N GLU A 212 14.45 -22.75 15.62
CA GLU A 212 15.12 -23.82 16.38
C GLU A 212 14.60 -25.21 15.96
#